data_59f238fc17e6625ec4769d0dd7545dfd
#
_entry.id   59f238fc17e6625ec4769d0dd7545dfd
#
_cell.length_a   1.000
_cell.length_b   1.000
_cell.length_c   1.000
_cell.angle_alpha   90.00
_cell.angle_beta   90.00
_cell.angle_gamma   90.00
#
_symmetry.space_group_name_H-M   'P 1'
#
loop_
_entity.id
_entity.type
_entity.pdbx_description
1 polymer ?
#
loop_
_entity_poly.entity_id
_entity_poly.type
_entity_poly.pdbx_seq_one_letter_code
_entity_poly.pdbx_strand_id
1 'polypeptide(L)'
;MIKSGEFFDLAGLSHAGIFSAEENVWEPLGRLAEFIASLFPEKWPLANVTGLIQSPMAIHGGNLVEVEAVETTAKGKTRAFLDGEILEGAAILLPGAYLADDRVLIGAGTIVEPGAMIKGPSVIGEDCEVRQGAYMRGNCLVGNRCVVGHATEMKGSIMLDGAKAGHFAYIGDSILGRDVNLGAGTKLANLRVIPGSIVLRSGNNRYDTGRRKLGAILGDQTETGCNSVTSPGTLMGPRSIVYPAINVPGGCYPAKTYVKPARDSLQIRSSK
;
A
#
# COMPACT_ATOMS: atom_id res chain seq x y z
N MET A 1 -20.25 -3.76 15.65
CA MET A 1 -18.85 -3.37 15.40
C MET A 1 -18.30 -4.36 14.37
N ILE A 2 -17.51 -3.89 13.42
CA ILE A 2 -16.82 -4.72 12.40
C ILE A 2 -15.34 -4.67 12.78
N LYS A 3 -14.83 -5.77 13.35
CA LYS A 3 -13.51 -5.80 14.02
C LYS A 3 -12.38 -6.11 13.05
N SER A 4 -11.18 -5.57 13.32
CA SER A 4 -9.96 -5.82 12.53
C SER A 4 -9.60 -7.31 12.44
N GLY A 5 -9.81 -8.08 13.52
CA GLY A 5 -9.56 -9.54 13.52
C GLY A 5 -10.46 -10.36 12.58
N GLU A 6 -11.53 -9.77 12.03
CA GLU A 6 -12.33 -10.42 10.98
C GLU A 6 -11.66 -10.34 9.60
N PHE A 7 -10.68 -9.44 9.46
CA PHE A 7 -9.99 -9.14 8.20
C PHE A 7 -8.50 -9.50 8.21
N PHE A 8 -7.84 -9.33 9.35
CA PHE A 8 -6.38 -9.38 9.44
C PHE A 8 -5.91 -10.30 10.58
N ASP A 9 -4.90 -11.11 10.28
CA ASP A 9 -4.05 -11.69 11.31
C ASP A 9 -2.94 -10.68 11.66
N LEU A 10 -3.06 -10.05 12.81
CA LEU A 10 -2.14 -9.01 13.25
C LEU A 10 -0.89 -9.54 13.98
N ALA A 11 -0.79 -10.86 14.18
CA ALA A 11 0.33 -11.47 14.88
C ALA A 11 1.65 -11.24 14.14
N GLY A 12 2.66 -10.73 14.84
CA GLY A 12 4.00 -10.50 14.30
C GLY A 12 4.13 -9.37 13.27
N LEU A 13 3.09 -8.51 13.10
CA LEU A 13 3.20 -7.31 12.27
C LEU A 13 3.91 -6.19 13.05
N SER A 14 4.87 -5.53 12.41
CA SER A 14 5.61 -4.40 13.00
C SER A 14 4.72 -3.23 13.39
N HIS A 15 3.63 -3.02 12.67
CA HIS A 15 2.70 -1.91 12.85
C HIS A 15 1.32 -2.34 13.38
N ALA A 16 1.22 -3.53 14.01
CA ALA A 16 -0.03 -4.01 14.60
C ALA A 16 -0.64 -3.04 15.61
N GLY A 17 0.19 -2.24 16.29
CA GLY A 17 -0.25 -1.28 17.32
C GLY A 17 -1.17 -0.15 16.82
N ILE A 18 -1.33 0.02 15.50
CA ILE A 18 -2.32 0.96 14.97
C ILE A 18 -3.76 0.43 15.11
N PHE A 19 -3.94 -0.88 15.22
CA PHE A 19 -5.25 -1.53 15.34
C PHE A 19 -5.62 -1.76 16.80
N SER A 20 -6.90 -1.59 17.13
CA SER A 20 -7.48 -1.94 18.42
C SER A 20 -8.58 -2.99 18.22
N ALA A 21 -8.71 -3.91 19.18
CA ALA A 21 -9.78 -4.91 19.18
C ALA A 21 -11.17 -4.30 19.48
N GLU A 22 -11.19 -3.09 20.06
CA GLU A 22 -12.40 -2.43 20.56
C GLU A 22 -12.92 -1.33 19.63
N GLU A 23 -12.53 -1.38 18.34
CA GLU A 23 -12.91 -0.37 17.36
C GLU A 23 -13.32 -1.00 16.01
N ASN A 24 -13.94 -0.19 15.15
CA ASN A 24 -14.21 -0.65 13.77
C ASN A 24 -12.93 -0.64 12.93
N VAL A 25 -12.85 -1.56 12.01
CA VAL A 25 -11.67 -1.84 11.18
C VAL A 25 -11.17 -0.62 10.36
N TRP A 26 -11.99 0.39 10.14
CA TRP A 26 -11.60 1.63 9.43
C TRP A 26 -11.05 2.74 10.33
N GLU A 27 -11.19 2.63 11.65
CA GLU A 27 -10.76 3.68 12.59
C GLU A 27 -9.24 3.94 12.54
N PRO A 28 -8.37 2.95 12.31
CA PRO A 28 -6.94 3.19 12.14
C PRO A 28 -6.60 4.28 11.13
N LEU A 29 -7.39 4.41 10.06
CA LEU A 29 -7.19 5.48 9.06
C LEU A 29 -7.41 6.89 9.63
N GLY A 30 -8.15 7.02 10.73
CA GLY A 30 -8.40 8.32 11.39
C GLY A 30 -7.19 8.86 12.12
N ARG A 31 -6.38 7.98 12.71
CA ARG A 31 -5.19 8.32 13.48
C ARG A 31 -3.86 8.00 12.75
N LEU A 32 -3.95 7.61 11.47
CA LEU A 32 -2.79 7.17 10.70
C LEU A 32 -1.65 8.18 10.70
N ALA A 33 -1.97 9.47 10.54
CA ALA A 33 -0.95 10.53 10.53
C ALA A 33 -0.22 10.64 11.89
N GLU A 34 -0.96 10.57 12.99
CA GLU A 34 -0.39 10.61 14.35
C GLU A 34 0.42 9.36 14.65
N PHE A 35 -0.09 8.20 14.26
CA PHE A 35 0.64 6.94 14.41
C PHE A 35 1.95 6.94 13.62
N ILE A 36 1.93 7.34 12.35
CA ILE A 36 3.15 7.47 11.54
C ILE A 36 4.12 8.44 12.21
N ALA A 37 3.66 9.60 12.68
CA ALA A 37 4.51 10.58 13.34
C ALA A 37 5.20 10.01 14.60
N SER A 38 4.51 9.13 15.34
CA SER A 38 5.07 8.49 16.54
C SER A 38 6.17 7.45 16.25
N LEU A 39 6.29 6.99 15.00
CA LEU A 39 7.32 6.03 14.59
C LEU A 39 8.67 6.69 14.28
N PHE A 40 8.70 8.02 14.09
CA PHE A 40 9.96 8.72 13.80
C PHE A 40 10.83 8.80 15.04
N PRO A 41 12.09 8.32 14.97
CA PRO A 41 13.06 8.53 16.04
C PRO A 41 13.47 10.00 16.09
N GLU A 42 14.20 10.40 17.13
CA GLU A 42 14.76 11.75 17.24
C GLU A 42 15.67 12.12 16.04
N LYS A 43 16.37 11.13 15.49
CA LYS A 43 17.21 11.26 14.28
C LYS A 43 16.92 10.11 13.34
N TRP A 44 16.78 10.41 12.06
CA TRP A 44 16.61 9.40 11.01
C TRP A 44 17.44 9.77 9.76
N PRO A 45 17.82 8.77 8.94
CA PRO A 45 18.76 8.95 7.84
C PRO A 45 18.37 10.01 6.79
N LEU A 46 17.07 10.19 6.57
CA LEU A 46 16.54 11.13 5.57
C LEU A 46 16.15 12.50 6.17
N ALA A 47 16.46 12.79 7.44
CA ALA A 47 16.20 14.09 8.04
C ALA A 47 16.91 15.20 7.23
N ASN A 48 16.15 16.21 6.80
CA ASN A 48 16.60 17.32 5.94
C ASN A 48 16.99 16.90 4.51
N VAL A 49 16.65 15.69 4.06
CA VAL A 49 16.89 15.22 2.69
C VAL A 49 15.61 15.36 1.87
N THR A 50 15.62 16.29 0.93
CA THR A 50 14.50 16.52 0.01
C THR A 50 15.01 16.78 -1.41
N GLY A 51 14.13 16.57 -2.38
CA GLY A 51 14.44 16.82 -3.79
C GLY A 51 14.80 15.57 -4.57
N LEU A 52 15.45 15.78 -5.69
CA LEU A 52 15.85 14.71 -6.61
C LEU A 52 17.11 14.01 -6.07
N ILE A 53 17.06 12.70 -5.96
CA ILE A 53 18.24 11.86 -5.71
C ILE A 53 19.06 11.86 -7.00
N GLN A 54 20.28 12.43 -6.94
CA GLN A 54 21.12 12.63 -8.11
C GLN A 54 22.13 11.49 -8.33
N SER A 55 22.60 10.89 -7.23
CA SER A 55 23.51 9.75 -7.21
C SER A 55 22.91 8.60 -6.44
N PRO A 56 23.37 7.36 -6.63
CA PRO A 56 22.86 6.23 -5.88
C PRO A 56 23.20 6.39 -4.38
N MET A 57 22.19 6.29 -3.54
CA MET A 57 22.29 6.44 -2.09
C MET A 57 21.88 5.14 -1.39
N ALA A 58 22.50 4.85 -0.26
CA ALA A 58 22.13 3.74 0.60
C ALA A 58 21.86 4.22 2.04
N ILE A 59 20.84 3.67 2.67
CA ILE A 59 20.62 3.76 4.11
C ILE A 59 21.19 2.50 4.73
N HIS A 60 22.28 2.65 5.49
CA HIS A 60 22.96 1.53 6.14
C HIS A 60 23.49 1.95 7.52
N GLY A 61 23.32 1.09 8.53
CA GLY A 61 23.74 1.39 9.89
C GLY A 61 23.13 2.68 10.48
N GLY A 62 21.93 3.06 10.06
CA GLY A 62 21.27 4.29 10.50
C GLY A 62 21.75 5.57 9.81
N ASN A 63 22.63 5.47 8.82
CA ASN A 63 23.18 6.61 8.06
C ASN A 63 22.75 6.56 6.60
N LEU A 64 22.64 7.74 5.97
CA LEU A 64 22.54 7.88 4.52
C LEU A 64 23.92 8.12 3.95
N VAL A 65 24.34 7.27 3.01
CA VAL A 65 25.65 7.35 2.34
C VAL A 65 25.48 7.29 0.83
N GLU A 66 26.31 8.03 0.10
CA GLU A 66 26.46 7.87 -1.34
C GLU A 66 27.27 6.61 -1.62
N VAL A 67 26.87 5.82 -2.62
CA VAL A 67 27.50 4.55 -2.94
C VAL A 67 28.14 4.57 -4.31
N GLU A 68 29.22 3.81 -4.47
CA GLU A 68 30.03 3.80 -5.71
C GLU A 68 29.33 3.06 -6.85
N ALA A 69 28.62 1.98 -6.51
CA ALA A 69 27.93 1.13 -7.48
C ALA A 69 26.68 0.50 -6.89
N VAL A 70 25.73 0.24 -7.77
CA VAL A 70 24.54 -0.55 -7.48
C VAL A 70 24.42 -1.63 -8.56
N GLU A 71 24.33 -2.88 -8.14
CA GLU A 71 24.19 -4.02 -9.05
C GLU A 71 22.90 -4.77 -8.78
N THR A 72 22.19 -5.12 -9.84
CA THR A 72 21.03 -6.02 -9.74
C THR A 72 21.40 -7.39 -10.31
N THR A 73 21.33 -8.39 -9.46
CA THR A 73 21.63 -9.76 -9.85
C THR A 73 20.60 -10.32 -10.85
N ALA A 74 20.93 -11.38 -11.57
CA ALA A 74 19.99 -12.07 -12.47
C ALA A 74 18.72 -12.60 -11.76
N LYS A 75 18.77 -12.73 -10.43
CA LYS A 75 17.62 -13.11 -9.58
C LYS A 75 16.83 -11.90 -9.06
N GLY A 76 17.15 -10.68 -9.55
CA GLY A 76 16.45 -9.44 -9.18
C GLY A 76 16.86 -8.87 -7.82
N LYS A 77 17.87 -9.42 -7.13
CA LYS A 77 18.37 -8.85 -5.88
C LYS A 77 19.31 -7.69 -6.17
N THR A 78 19.02 -6.50 -5.65
CA THR A 78 19.85 -5.30 -5.78
C THR A 78 20.79 -5.17 -4.60
N ARG A 79 22.04 -4.77 -4.83
CA ARG A 79 23.08 -4.58 -3.83
C ARG A 79 23.77 -3.25 -4.07
N ALA A 80 24.17 -2.59 -3.00
CA ALA A 80 24.98 -1.38 -3.02
C ALA A 80 26.40 -1.67 -2.55
N PHE A 81 27.39 -0.95 -3.11
CA PHE A 81 28.81 -1.12 -2.83
C PHE A 81 29.41 0.22 -2.38
N LEU A 82 30.21 0.16 -1.33
CA LEU A 82 30.99 1.29 -0.81
C LEU A 82 32.38 0.78 -0.42
N ASP A 83 33.43 1.46 -0.87
CA ASP A 83 34.84 1.06 -0.67
C ASP A 83 35.13 -0.39 -1.12
N GLY A 84 34.45 -0.87 -2.17
CA GLY A 84 34.53 -2.22 -2.68
C GLY A 84 33.77 -3.28 -1.88
N GLU A 85 33.12 -2.91 -0.78
CA GLU A 85 32.38 -3.83 0.10
C GLU A 85 30.86 -3.73 -0.16
N ILE A 86 30.16 -4.86 0.00
CA ILE A 86 28.69 -4.90 -0.11
C ILE A 86 28.07 -4.35 1.17
N LEU A 87 27.17 -3.40 1.06
CA LEU A 87 26.35 -2.93 2.18
C LEU A 87 25.16 -3.88 2.38
N GLU A 88 25.37 -4.96 3.12
CA GLU A 88 24.33 -5.96 3.36
C GLU A 88 23.13 -5.38 4.09
N GLY A 89 21.92 -5.64 3.57
CA GLY A 89 20.66 -5.15 4.12
C GLY A 89 20.41 -3.65 3.95
N ALA A 90 21.23 -2.93 3.18
CA ALA A 90 21.01 -1.52 2.95
C ALA A 90 19.68 -1.27 2.21
N ALA A 91 18.94 -0.21 2.59
CA ALA A 91 17.93 0.34 1.72
C ALA A 91 18.59 1.19 0.63
N ILE A 92 18.11 1.11 -0.61
CA ILE A 92 18.75 1.72 -1.78
C ILE A 92 17.80 2.72 -2.43
N LEU A 93 18.26 3.96 -2.61
CA LEU A 93 17.58 4.99 -3.37
C LEU A 93 18.34 5.21 -4.68
N LEU A 94 17.70 4.86 -5.79
CA LEU A 94 18.32 5.02 -7.11
C LEU A 94 18.22 6.46 -7.64
N PRO A 95 19.15 6.91 -8.47
CA PRO A 95 19.11 8.23 -9.10
C PRO A 95 17.80 8.43 -9.87
N GLY A 96 17.19 9.60 -9.72
CA GLY A 96 15.90 9.91 -10.32
C GLY A 96 14.70 9.69 -9.39
N ALA A 97 14.88 9.06 -8.23
CA ALA A 97 13.86 9.08 -7.16
C ALA A 97 13.72 10.49 -6.59
N TYR A 98 12.52 10.87 -6.14
CA TYR A 98 12.23 12.20 -5.61
C TYR A 98 11.58 12.13 -4.22
N LEU A 99 12.23 12.74 -3.24
CA LEU A 99 11.69 12.91 -1.89
C LEU A 99 11.08 14.31 -1.77
N ALA A 100 9.76 14.41 -1.73
CA ALA A 100 9.07 15.70 -1.63
C ALA A 100 8.95 16.22 -0.19
N ASP A 101 9.33 15.41 0.79
CA ASP A 101 9.30 15.70 2.22
C ASP A 101 10.39 14.82 2.87
N ASP A 102 11.03 15.30 3.92
CA ASP A 102 12.05 14.58 4.64
C ASP A 102 11.50 13.57 5.66
N ARG A 103 10.21 13.66 6.01
CA ARG A 103 9.54 12.72 6.93
C ARG A 103 9.22 11.41 6.23
N VAL A 104 10.27 10.71 5.82
CA VAL A 104 10.19 9.39 5.19
C VAL A 104 11.10 8.43 5.94
N LEU A 105 10.56 7.30 6.40
CA LEU A 105 11.32 6.18 6.92
C LEU A 105 11.31 5.04 5.91
N ILE A 106 12.48 4.46 5.65
CA ILE A 106 12.67 3.36 4.70
C ILE A 106 13.44 2.25 5.40
N GLY A 107 12.84 1.07 5.46
CA GLY A 107 13.41 -0.11 6.10
C GLY A 107 14.50 -0.79 5.27
N ALA A 108 15.29 -1.62 5.92
CA ALA A 108 16.40 -2.37 5.35
C ALA A 108 15.97 -3.19 4.11
N GLY A 109 16.84 -3.35 3.14
CA GLY A 109 16.60 -4.12 1.91
C GLY A 109 15.60 -3.50 0.93
N THR A 110 14.99 -2.36 1.27
CA THR A 110 14.00 -1.68 0.42
C THR A 110 14.68 -0.93 -0.72
N ILE A 111 14.06 -0.99 -1.90
CA ILE A 111 14.56 -0.32 -3.10
C ILE A 111 13.56 0.74 -3.54
N VAL A 112 14.07 1.97 -3.78
CA VAL A 112 13.32 3.06 -4.39
C VAL A 112 13.87 3.31 -5.79
N GLU A 113 13.05 3.02 -6.80
CA GLU A 113 13.44 3.12 -8.20
C GLU A 113 13.37 4.56 -8.75
N PRO A 114 14.06 4.83 -9.88
CA PRO A 114 13.99 6.12 -10.57
C PRO A 114 12.56 6.53 -10.92
N GLY A 115 12.24 7.81 -10.75
CA GLY A 115 10.90 8.35 -11.03
C GLY A 115 9.85 8.08 -9.96
N ALA A 116 10.16 7.33 -8.91
CA ALA A 116 9.30 7.25 -7.74
C ALA A 116 9.27 8.60 -7.01
N MET A 117 8.08 9.07 -6.61
CA MET A 117 7.90 10.27 -5.80
C MET A 117 7.28 9.93 -4.45
N ILE A 118 7.98 10.27 -3.38
CA ILE A 118 7.53 9.99 -2.01
C ILE A 118 7.33 11.30 -1.26
N LYS A 119 6.09 11.55 -0.81
CA LYS A 119 5.75 12.61 0.14
C LYS A 119 5.65 12.04 1.56
N GLY A 120 6.11 12.78 2.51
CA GLY A 120 5.93 12.46 3.93
C GLY A 120 4.60 12.99 4.51
N PRO A 121 4.25 12.61 5.74
CA PRO A 121 4.93 11.55 6.45
C PRO A 121 4.61 10.18 5.85
N SER A 122 5.62 9.35 5.69
CA SER A 122 5.47 7.98 5.16
C SER A 122 6.47 7.02 5.81
N VAL A 123 6.01 5.81 6.06
CA VAL A 123 6.86 4.71 6.57
C VAL A 123 6.75 3.56 5.58
N ILE A 124 7.90 3.06 5.15
CA ILE A 124 8.06 1.94 4.24
C ILE A 124 8.91 0.90 4.99
N GLY A 125 8.40 -0.30 5.13
CA GLY A 125 9.05 -1.38 5.86
C GLY A 125 10.27 -1.95 5.15
N GLU A 126 10.68 -3.13 5.57
CA GLU A 126 11.85 -3.84 5.06
C GLU A 126 11.52 -4.63 3.79
N ASP A 127 12.55 -4.85 2.94
CA ASP A 127 12.47 -5.66 1.72
C ASP A 127 11.33 -5.25 0.78
N CYS A 128 11.02 -3.96 0.73
CA CYS A 128 9.97 -3.40 -0.14
C CYS A 128 10.52 -2.93 -1.48
N GLU A 129 9.62 -2.81 -2.43
CA GLU A 129 9.90 -2.18 -3.72
C GLU A 129 8.97 -0.97 -3.93
N VAL A 130 9.56 0.22 -4.07
CA VAL A 130 8.87 1.42 -4.56
C VAL A 130 9.32 1.63 -5.99
N ARG A 131 8.49 1.16 -6.92
CA ARG A 131 8.87 1.02 -8.33
C ARG A 131 8.75 2.33 -9.09
N GLN A 132 9.32 2.33 -10.28
CA GLN A 132 9.34 3.46 -11.20
C GLN A 132 7.96 4.09 -11.38
N GLY A 133 7.88 5.43 -11.20
CA GLY A 133 6.64 6.19 -11.34
C GLY A 133 5.63 6.01 -10.20
N ALA A 134 5.95 5.29 -9.13
CA ALA A 134 5.10 5.23 -7.94
C ALA A 134 4.94 6.63 -7.33
N TYR A 135 3.70 6.99 -6.94
CA TYR A 135 3.40 8.27 -6.32
C TYR A 135 2.78 8.09 -4.94
N MET A 136 3.59 8.22 -3.89
CA MET A 136 3.16 8.18 -2.49
C MET A 136 2.87 9.60 -2.02
N ARG A 137 1.60 9.88 -1.65
CA ARG A 137 1.11 11.24 -1.37
C ARG A 137 1.10 11.60 0.12
N GLY A 138 1.81 10.85 0.93
CA GLY A 138 1.88 11.02 2.38
C GLY A 138 0.77 10.32 3.15
N ASN A 139 0.97 10.23 4.46
CA ASN A 139 0.19 9.38 5.37
C ASN A 139 0.11 7.95 4.83
N CYS A 140 1.25 7.40 4.41
CA CYS A 140 1.36 6.05 3.88
C CYS A 140 2.13 5.18 4.88
N LEU A 141 1.49 4.10 5.33
CA LEU A 141 2.11 3.10 6.20
C LEU A 141 2.20 1.78 5.42
N VAL A 142 3.42 1.39 5.09
CA VAL A 142 3.71 0.19 4.29
C VAL A 142 4.51 -0.77 5.16
N GLY A 143 4.00 -1.96 5.33
CA GLY A 143 4.66 -3.06 6.05
C GLY A 143 5.84 -3.64 5.27
N ASN A 144 6.32 -4.80 5.66
CA ASN A 144 7.48 -5.45 5.07
C ASN A 144 7.12 -6.23 3.80
N ARG A 145 8.07 -6.39 2.87
CA ARG A 145 7.95 -7.19 1.64
C ARG A 145 6.80 -6.73 0.73
N CYS A 146 6.47 -5.45 0.79
CA CYS A 146 5.41 -4.85 -0.01
C CYS A 146 5.91 -4.34 -1.36
N VAL A 147 4.99 -4.20 -2.30
CA VAL A 147 5.28 -3.58 -3.60
C VAL A 147 4.33 -2.41 -3.84
N VAL A 148 4.87 -1.19 -3.82
CA VAL A 148 4.21 0.00 -4.37
C VAL A 148 4.71 0.15 -5.80
N GLY A 149 3.95 -0.40 -6.74
CA GLY A 149 4.41 -0.75 -8.06
C GLY A 149 4.41 0.41 -9.07
N HIS A 150 4.73 0.06 -10.31
CA HIS A 150 4.84 1.01 -11.42
C HIS A 150 3.56 1.85 -11.59
N ALA A 151 3.73 3.17 -11.61
CA ALA A 151 2.66 4.15 -11.75
C ALA A 151 1.46 3.93 -10.78
N THR A 152 1.75 3.39 -9.59
CA THR A 152 0.76 3.22 -8.52
C THR A 152 0.71 4.47 -7.67
N GLU A 153 -0.51 5.00 -7.47
CA GLU A 153 -0.74 6.12 -6.54
C GLU A 153 -1.27 5.61 -5.20
N MET A 154 -0.65 6.04 -4.10
CA MET A 154 -1.06 5.71 -2.74
C MET A 154 -1.18 6.96 -1.87
N LYS A 155 -2.25 7.05 -1.06
CA LYS A 155 -2.42 8.15 -0.09
C LYS A 155 -3.28 7.73 1.09
N GLY A 156 -2.91 8.18 2.30
CA GLY A 156 -3.73 7.99 3.51
C GLY A 156 -4.10 6.53 3.73
N SER A 157 -3.20 5.60 3.48
CA SER A 157 -3.50 4.18 3.37
C SER A 157 -2.47 3.32 4.08
N ILE A 158 -2.88 2.10 4.40
CA ILE A 158 -2.07 1.07 5.07
C ILE A 158 -1.95 -0.13 4.14
N MET A 159 -0.73 -0.61 3.95
CA MET A 159 -0.44 -1.91 3.35
C MET A 159 0.24 -2.77 4.41
N LEU A 160 -0.36 -3.89 4.77
CA LEU A 160 0.25 -4.87 5.67
C LEU A 160 1.27 -5.73 4.92
N ASP A 161 2.06 -6.49 5.65
CA ASP A 161 3.19 -7.25 5.12
C ASP A 161 2.82 -8.09 3.88
N GLY A 162 3.69 -8.07 2.88
CA GLY A 162 3.53 -8.84 1.65
C GLY A 162 2.49 -8.29 0.66
N ALA A 163 1.77 -7.22 1.00
CA ALA A 163 0.77 -6.64 0.10
C ALA A 163 1.42 -6.05 -1.18
N LYS A 164 0.79 -6.28 -2.33
CA LYS A 164 1.34 -5.90 -3.64
C LYS A 164 0.31 -5.14 -4.48
N ALA A 165 0.73 -3.98 -4.96
CA ALA A 165 0.03 -3.18 -5.95
C ALA A 165 0.97 -2.92 -7.13
N GLY A 166 1.25 -3.96 -7.93
CA GLY A 166 2.36 -4.00 -8.86
C GLY A 166 2.32 -2.99 -10.00
N HIS A 167 1.13 -2.61 -10.48
CA HIS A 167 0.98 -1.80 -11.70
C HIS A 167 -0.27 -0.96 -11.72
N PHE A 168 -0.15 0.35 -11.98
CA PHE A 168 -1.24 1.28 -12.31
C PHE A 168 -2.39 1.30 -11.31
N ALA A 169 -2.14 1.01 -10.05
CA ALA A 169 -3.17 0.97 -9.02
C ALA A 169 -3.43 2.36 -8.42
N TYR A 170 -4.66 2.56 -7.90
CA TYR A 170 -4.99 3.68 -7.03
C TYR A 170 -5.42 3.17 -5.66
N ILE A 171 -4.71 3.58 -4.61
CA ILE A 171 -4.94 3.19 -3.22
C ILE A 171 -5.20 4.45 -2.39
N GLY A 172 -6.45 4.79 -2.17
CA GLY A 172 -6.83 5.97 -1.41
C GLY A 172 -7.63 5.63 -0.17
N ASP A 173 -7.20 6.11 1.01
CA ASP A 173 -7.91 5.94 2.29
C ASP A 173 -8.34 4.48 2.50
N SER A 174 -7.42 3.55 2.31
CA SER A 174 -7.65 2.09 2.23
C SER A 174 -6.73 1.31 3.16
N ILE A 175 -7.10 0.08 3.48
CA ILE A 175 -6.26 -0.88 4.21
C ILE A 175 -6.18 -2.16 3.38
N LEU A 176 -4.96 -2.56 3.04
CA LEU A 176 -4.65 -3.83 2.39
C LEU A 176 -4.05 -4.78 3.44
N GLY A 177 -4.68 -5.92 3.64
CA GLY A 177 -4.22 -6.98 4.53
C GLY A 177 -2.94 -7.65 4.04
N ARG A 178 -2.47 -8.62 4.80
CA ARG A 178 -1.28 -9.42 4.45
C ARG A 178 -1.48 -10.10 3.10
N ASP A 179 -0.44 -10.11 2.30
CA ASP A 179 -0.39 -10.82 1.02
C ASP A 179 -1.56 -10.49 0.07
N VAL A 180 -2.18 -9.32 0.23
CA VAL A 180 -3.16 -8.81 -0.73
C VAL A 180 -2.45 -8.54 -2.05
N ASN A 181 -3.05 -8.97 -3.16
CA ASN A 181 -2.51 -8.70 -4.48
C ASN A 181 -3.51 -7.94 -5.35
N LEU A 182 -3.15 -6.72 -5.75
CA LEU A 182 -3.94 -5.92 -6.67
C LEU A 182 -3.51 -6.20 -8.11
N GLY A 183 -4.40 -6.71 -8.93
CA GLY A 183 -4.21 -6.82 -10.38
C GLY A 183 -3.98 -5.45 -11.02
N ALA A 184 -3.26 -5.43 -12.13
CA ALA A 184 -2.91 -4.20 -12.84
C ALA A 184 -4.14 -3.31 -13.10
N GLY A 185 -4.02 -2.02 -12.81
CA GLY A 185 -5.09 -1.06 -13.02
C GLY A 185 -6.22 -1.11 -11.99
N THR A 186 -6.08 -1.85 -10.90
CA THR A 186 -7.08 -1.85 -9.81
C THR A 186 -7.20 -0.47 -9.18
N LYS A 187 -8.43 -0.01 -8.96
CA LYS A 187 -8.70 1.29 -8.33
C LYS A 187 -9.60 1.12 -7.11
N LEU A 188 -9.07 1.51 -5.94
CA LEU A 188 -9.83 1.55 -4.70
C LEU A 188 -10.42 2.95 -4.54
N ALA A 189 -11.62 3.17 -5.13
CA ALA A 189 -12.27 4.46 -5.10
C ALA A 189 -12.66 4.84 -3.66
N ASN A 190 -12.29 6.04 -3.22
CA ASN A 190 -12.42 6.47 -1.84
C ASN A 190 -13.43 7.59 -1.60
N LEU A 191 -13.95 8.22 -2.67
CA LEU A 191 -14.88 9.35 -2.60
C LEU A 191 -16.17 9.03 -3.34
N ARG A 192 -17.31 9.23 -2.65
CA ARG A 192 -18.63 9.08 -3.27
C ARG A 192 -18.90 10.22 -4.25
N VAL A 193 -19.56 9.90 -5.36
CA VAL A 193 -20.06 10.90 -6.33
C VAL A 193 -21.12 11.79 -5.67
N ILE A 194 -22.02 11.18 -4.88
CA ILE A 194 -23.02 11.94 -4.10
C ILE A 194 -22.40 12.31 -2.75
N PRO A 195 -22.37 13.60 -2.35
CA PRO A 195 -21.84 14.03 -1.07
C PRO A 195 -22.49 13.33 0.13
N GLY A 196 -21.75 13.21 1.23
CA GLY A 196 -22.18 12.63 2.49
C GLY A 196 -21.16 11.65 3.07
N SER A 197 -21.39 11.18 4.29
CA SER A 197 -20.59 10.14 4.92
C SER A 197 -20.78 8.79 4.21
N ILE A 198 -19.76 7.95 4.32
CA ILE A 198 -19.82 6.58 3.80
C ILE A 198 -20.54 5.72 4.84
N VAL A 199 -21.62 5.11 4.40
CA VAL A 199 -22.46 4.24 5.23
C VAL A 199 -22.30 2.81 4.77
N LEU A 200 -21.89 1.93 5.68
CA LEU A 200 -21.72 0.50 5.45
C LEU A 200 -22.98 -0.26 5.89
N ARG A 201 -23.27 -1.33 5.19
CA ARG A 201 -24.31 -2.27 5.58
C ARG A 201 -23.71 -3.66 5.73
N SER A 202 -23.98 -4.30 6.90
CA SER A 202 -23.57 -5.68 7.17
C SER A 202 -24.73 -6.41 7.81
N GLY A 203 -25.34 -7.33 7.07
CA GLY A 203 -26.63 -7.94 7.44
C GLY A 203 -27.69 -6.85 7.64
N ASN A 204 -28.36 -6.87 8.79
CA ASN A 204 -29.37 -5.89 9.17
C ASN A 204 -28.78 -4.60 9.83
N ASN A 205 -27.49 -4.56 10.04
CA ASN A 205 -26.84 -3.44 10.70
C ASN A 205 -26.39 -2.37 9.70
N ARG A 206 -26.51 -1.12 10.12
CA ARG A 206 -26.06 0.05 9.39
C ARG A 206 -25.02 0.78 10.22
N TYR A 207 -23.85 1.02 9.64
CA TYR A 207 -22.72 1.72 10.26
C TYR A 207 -22.43 3.00 9.48
N ASP A 208 -22.65 4.15 10.09
CA ASP A 208 -22.15 5.41 9.55
C ASP A 208 -20.69 5.56 9.98
N THR A 209 -19.78 5.61 9.03
CA THR A 209 -18.35 5.72 9.31
C THR A 209 -17.93 7.12 9.72
N GLY A 210 -18.80 8.13 9.63
CA GLY A 210 -18.47 9.53 9.81
C GLY A 210 -17.46 10.07 8.79
N ARG A 211 -16.98 9.23 7.87
CA ARG A 211 -15.90 9.56 6.93
C ARG A 211 -16.47 9.96 5.56
N ARG A 212 -16.00 11.08 5.05
CA ARG A 212 -16.28 11.50 3.67
C ARG A 212 -15.49 10.68 2.65
N LYS A 213 -14.31 10.17 3.07
CA LYS A 213 -13.42 9.35 2.25
C LYS A 213 -13.10 8.05 2.98
N LEU A 214 -13.37 6.95 2.33
CA LEU A 214 -12.99 5.60 2.73
C LEU A 214 -12.96 4.75 1.46
N GLY A 215 -11.81 4.22 1.12
CA GLY A 215 -11.64 3.34 -0.03
C GLY A 215 -12.11 1.93 0.26
N ALA A 216 -11.20 0.98 0.15
CA ALA A 216 -11.47 -0.41 0.45
C ALA A 216 -10.67 -0.90 1.67
N ILE A 217 -11.26 -1.85 2.38
CA ILE A 217 -10.57 -2.67 3.37
C ILE A 217 -10.56 -4.09 2.82
N LEU A 218 -9.38 -4.55 2.42
CA LEU A 218 -9.19 -5.87 1.83
C LEU A 218 -8.50 -6.76 2.86
N GLY A 219 -9.21 -7.78 3.31
CA GLY A 219 -8.68 -8.76 4.26
C GLY A 219 -7.52 -9.55 3.68
N ASP A 220 -6.79 -10.23 4.53
CA ASP A 220 -5.59 -10.99 4.19
C ASP A 220 -5.80 -11.90 2.98
N GLN A 221 -4.80 -11.96 2.08
CA GLN A 221 -4.81 -12.82 0.89
C GLN A 221 -5.99 -12.55 -0.06
N THR A 222 -6.54 -11.33 -0.06
CA THR A 222 -7.52 -10.92 -1.06
C THR A 222 -6.81 -10.60 -2.38
N GLU A 223 -7.37 -11.09 -3.48
CA GLU A 223 -6.84 -10.85 -4.83
C GLU A 223 -7.85 -10.11 -5.71
N THR A 224 -7.38 -9.15 -6.47
CA THR A 224 -8.20 -8.48 -7.49
C THR A 224 -7.64 -8.72 -8.88
N GLY A 225 -8.51 -9.01 -9.83
CA GLY A 225 -8.16 -9.09 -11.24
C GLY A 225 -7.87 -7.70 -11.84
N CYS A 226 -7.21 -7.69 -13.00
CA CYS A 226 -6.85 -6.45 -13.68
C CYS A 226 -8.07 -5.55 -13.95
N ASN A 227 -7.87 -4.23 -13.83
CA ASN A 227 -8.90 -3.20 -14.04
C ASN A 227 -10.16 -3.35 -13.18
N SER A 228 -10.06 -4.03 -12.04
CA SER A 228 -11.14 -4.04 -11.06
C SER A 228 -11.26 -2.68 -10.38
N VAL A 229 -12.48 -2.33 -9.99
CA VAL A 229 -12.76 -1.10 -9.24
C VAL A 229 -13.56 -1.46 -8.00
N THR A 230 -13.17 -0.95 -6.83
CA THR A 230 -14.02 -1.00 -5.65
C THR A 230 -14.67 0.36 -5.43
N SER A 231 -15.97 0.37 -5.13
CA SER A 231 -16.67 1.58 -4.72
C SER A 231 -16.28 1.97 -3.29
N PRO A 232 -16.41 3.26 -2.91
CA PRO A 232 -16.10 3.72 -1.56
C PRO A 232 -16.83 2.91 -0.49
N GLY A 233 -16.08 2.48 0.55
CA GLY A 233 -16.60 1.65 1.62
C GLY A 233 -16.79 0.17 1.25
N THR A 234 -15.96 -0.37 0.39
CA THR A 234 -15.91 -1.82 0.14
C THR A 234 -15.06 -2.50 1.21
N LEU A 235 -15.66 -3.39 1.99
CA LEU A 235 -14.98 -4.23 2.97
C LEU A 235 -15.05 -5.68 2.51
N MET A 236 -13.91 -6.30 2.21
CA MET A 236 -13.83 -7.69 1.76
C MET A 236 -13.08 -8.52 2.78
N GLY A 237 -13.71 -9.56 3.29
CA GLY A 237 -13.09 -10.53 4.19
C GLY A 237 -11.95 -11.31 3.53
N PRO A 238 -11.10 -11.97 4.33
CA PRO A 238 -9.88 -12.64 3.85
C PRO A 238 -10.14 -13.68 2.75
N ARG A 239 -9.12 -13.86 1.89
CA ARG A 239 -9.12 -14.87 0.80
C ARG A 239 -10.26 -14.66 -0.20
N SER A 240 -10.69 -13.43 -0.38
CA SER A 240 -11.69 -13.08 -1.39
C SER A 240 -11.03 -12.83 -2.74
N ILE A 241 -11.75 -13.08 -3.82
CA ILE A 241 -11.26 -12.92 -5.19
C ILE A 241 -12.24 -12.06 -5.99
N VAL A 242 -11.72 -11.00 -6.59
CA VAL A 242 -12.44 -10.18 -7.56
C VAL A 242 -11.94 -10.50 -8.96
N TYR A 243 -12.83 -10.90 -9.85
CA TYR A 243 -12.46 -11.18 -11.25
C TYR A 243 -12.12 -9.88 -12.00
N PRO A 244 -11.35 -9.96 -13.12
CA PRO A 244 -10.97 -8.78 -13.90
C PRO A 244 -12.15 -7.95 -14.38
N ALA A 245 -11.93 -6.63 -14.50
CA ALA A 245 -12.90 -5.65 -15.01
C ALA A 245 -14.25 -5.60 -14.25
N ILE A 246 -14.23 -5.97 -12.97
CA ILE A 246 -15.42 -5.94 -12.11
C ILE A 246 -15.45 -4.63 -11.31
N ASN A 247 -16.64 -4.02 -11.25
CA ASN A 247 -16.95 -2.99 -10.26
C ASN A 247 -17.62 -3.63 -9.04
N VAL A 248 -16.96 -3.58 -7.89
CA VAL A 248 -17.45 -4.09 -6.60
C VAL A 248 -18.21 -2.97 -5.89
N PRO A 249 -19.49 -3.09 -5.65
CA PRO A 249 -20.27 -2.11 -4.87
C PRO A 249 -19.73 -1.97 -3.45
N GLY A 250 -19.92 -0.78 -2.84
CA GLY A 250 -19.63 -0.57 -1.41
C GLY A 250 -20.51 -1.48 -0.54
N GLY A 251 -19.90 -2.04 0.51
CA GLY A 251 -20.58 -2.97 1.41
C GLY A 251 -19.60 -3.94 2.07
N CYS A 252 -20.15 -4.83 2.92
CA CYS A 252 -19.37 -5.82 3.66
C CYS A 252 -19.55 -7.19 3.02
N TYR A 253 -18.46 -7.81 2.63
CA TYR A 253 -18.40 -9.12 2.01
C TYR A 253 -17.67 -10.09 2.94
N PRO A 254 -18.21 -11.28 3.19
CA PRO A 254 -17.56 -12.25 4.08
C PRO A 254 -16.26 -12.80 3.49
N ALA A 255 -15.49 -13.50 4.31
CA ALA A 255 -14.28 -14.20 3.86
C ALA A 255 -14.60 -15.17 2.71
N LYS A 256 -13.63 -15.38 1.81
CA LYS A 256 -13.72 -16.30 0.66
C LYS A 256 -14.85 -15.93 -0.32
N THR A 257 -15.16 -14.64 -0.45
CA THR A 257 -16.13 -14.15 -1.44
C THR A 257 -15.50 -14.14 -2.84
N TYR A 258 -16.25 -14.65 -3.81
CA TYR A 258 -15.89 -14.59 -5.23
C TYR A 258 -16.81 -13.60 -5.94
N VAL A 259 -16.26 -12.48 -6.41
CA VAL A 259 -16.99 -11.50 -7.23
C VAL A 259 -16.64 -11.73 -8.69
N LYS A 260 -17.59 -12.26 -9.45
CA LYS A 260 -17.42 -12.64 -10.87
C LYS A 260 -18.56 -12.10 -11.73
N PRO A 261 -18.35 -11.92 -13.04
CA PRO A 261 -19.41 -11.48 -13.93
C PRO A 261 -20.54 -12.51 -13.96
N ALA A 262 -21.77 -12.05 -14.17
CA ALA A 262 -22.88 -12.95 -14.44
C ALA A 262 -22.63 -13.71 -15.76
N ARG A 263 -23.06 -14.98 -15.83
CA ARG A 263 -22.81 -15.85 -17.00
C ARG A 263 -23.32 -15.25 -18.31
N ASP A 264 -24.40 -14.46 -18.27
CA ASP A 264 -25.06 -13.90 -19.45
C ASP A 264 -24.60 -12.48 -19.81
N SER A 265 -23.60 -11.92 -19.09
CA SER A 265 -23.14 -10.55 -19.31
C SER A 265 -22.21 -10.40 -20.52
N LEU A 266 -21.68 -11.47 -21.07
CA LEU A 266 -20.75 -11.46 -22.19
C LEU A 266 -21.34 -12.24 -23.38
N GLN A 267 -21.69 -11.56 -24.48
CA GLN A 267 -22.04 -12.20 -25.74
C GLN A 267 -20.84 -12.15 -26.67
N ILE A 268 -20.31 -13.33 -27.01
CA ILE A 268 -19.27 -13.47 -28.02
C ILE A 268 -19.94 -13.88 -29.33
N ARG A 269 -19.80 -13.03 -30.36
CA ARG A 269 -20.29 -13.32 -31.71
C ARG A 269 -19.10 -13.32 -32.66
N SER A 270 -18.97 -14.36 -33.48
CA SER A 270 -18.04 -14.31 -34.64
C SER A 270 -18.67 -13.46 -35.73
N SER A 271 -17.92 -12.53 -36.31
CA SER A 271 -18.29 -11.95 -37.61
C SER A 271 -18.15 -13.02 -38.68
N LYS A 272 -19.11 -13.15 -39.55
CA LYS A 272 -18.99 -13.97 -40.75
C LYS A 272 -18.09 -13.31 -41.76
#